data_3c72f43a075d1e6458dc961f789d5955
#
_entry.id   3c72f43a075d1e6458dc961f789d5955
#
_cell.length_a   1.000
_cell.length_b   1.000
_cell.length_c   1.000
_cell.angle_alpha   90.00
_cell.angle_beta   90.00
_cell.angle_gamma   90.00
#
_symmetry.space_group_name_H-M   'P 1'
#
loop_
_entity.id
_entity.type
_entity.pdbx_description
1 polymer ?
#
loop_
_entity_poly.entity_id
_entity_poly.type
_entity_poly.pdbx_seq_one_letter_code
_entity_poly.pdbx_strand_id
1 'polypeptide(L)'
;MKLSTAHKVGKFFQYFVLILVGVIMIYPLVWMIGATFKSNAEIFSGIGFVTASPTLQGYVDAVTSNYGGDIDIWRAFLNTYSYVLPKVVFTVISSVVAAYGFSRFQFRGKNLLFGIMISTLFLPQVVLNVPQYLMYNTFGWINSKWYLPLWVPTLFATETYFVYQLVQFMRSIPHDLDEAAAIDGCGSVKILYKIICPMLSPSLVACALFQFMWSCNDFMGPLLYVQTPSKYPMSIFVKMSMDADNGFNWNRILALSLISIIPQLVVFFCAQDAFIDGISAGAVKG
;
A
#
# COMPACT_ATOMS: atom_id res chain seq x y z
N MET A 1 10.46 44.93 5.55
CA MET A 1 10.46 44.98 4.06
C MET A 1 9.04 44.66 3.57
N LYS A 2 8.31 45.66 3.02
CA LYS A 2 6.93 45.42 2.51
C LYS A 2 7.01 44.52 1.27
N LEU A 3 6.47 43.31 1.34
CA LEU A 3 6.33 42.45 0.19
C LEU A 3 5.58 43.18 -0.93
N SER A 4 6.12 43.21 -2.14
CA SER A 4 5.50 43.91 -3.28
C SER A 4 4.09 43.34 -3.53
N THR A 5 3.16 44.18 -3.98
CA THR A 5 1.76 43.79 -4.26
C THR A 5 1.71 42.59 -5.22
N ALA A 6 2.62 42.52 -6.19
CA ALA A 6 2.76 41.39 -7.12
C ALA A 6 3.04 40.05 -6.40
N HIS A 7 3.85 40.05 -5.33
CA HIS A 7 4.14 38.84 -4.57
C HIS A 7 2.91 38.36 -3.75
N LYS A 8 2.10 39.30 -3.24
CA LYS A 8 0.86 38.96 -2.53
C LYS A 8 -0.19 38.39 -3.47
N VAL A 9 -0.33 38.97 -4.66
CA VAL A 9 -1.25 38.46 -5.70
C VAL A 9 -0.82 37.07 -6.17
N GLY A 10 0.49 36.83 -6.38
CA GLY A 10 1.01 35.53 -6.73
C GLY A 10 0.72 34.46 -5.66
N LYS A 11 0.95 34.79 -4.37
CA LYS A 11 0.60 33.87 -3.27
C LYS A 11 -0.91 33.60 -3.19
N PHE A 12 -1.74 34.64 -3.34
CA PHE A 12 -3.20 34.45 -3.36
C PHE A 12 -3.63 33.46 -4.45
N PHE A 13 -3.11 33.64 -5.68
CA PHE A 13 -3.42 32.73 -6.77
C PHE A 13 -2.93 31.29 -6.50
N GLN A 14 -1.72 31.13 -5.93
CA GLN A 14 -1.23 29.81 -5.52
C GLN A 14 -2.14 29.13 -4.51
N TYR A 15 -2.54 29.83 -3.44
CA TYR A 15 -3.47 29.27 -2.47
C TYR A 15 -4.85 28.99 -3.05
N PHE A 16 -5.36 29.85 -3.92
CA PHE A 16 -6.62 29.63 -4.62
C PHE A 16 -6.59 28.32 -5.43
N VAL A 17 -5.54 28.12 -6.24
CA VAL A 17 -5.38 26.90 -7.03
C VAL A 17 -5.23 25.68 -6.14
N LEU A 18 -4.43 25.74 -5.06
CA LEU A 18 -4.25 24.63 -4.12
C LEU A 18 -5.58 24.24 -3.43
N ILE A 19 -6.34 25.24 -2.98
CA ILE A 19 -7.65 25.00 -2.34
C ILE A 19 -8.62 24.39 -3.35
N LEU A 20 -8.68 24.95 -4.58
CA LEU A 20 -9.56 24.45 -5.63
C LEU A 20 -9.27 22.98 -5.96
N VAL A 21 -7.99 22.65 -6.17
CA VAL A 21 -7.56 21.27 -6.41
C VAL A 21 -7.88 20.38 -5.21
N GLY A 22 -7.60 20.85 -3.98
CA GLY A 22 -7.93 20.12 -2.75
C GLY A 22 -9.42 19.81 -2.62
N VAL A 23 -10.30 20.77 -2.89
CA VAL A 23 -11.76 20.57 -2.89
C VAL A 23 -12.18 19.54 -3.93
N ILE A 24 -11.65 19.62 -5.15
CA ILE A 24 -11.94 18.65 -6.22
C ILE A 24 -11.50 17.24 -5.81
N MET A 25 -10.33 17.09 -5.19
CA MET A 25 -9.81 15.79 -4.76
C MET A 25 -10.58 15.20 -3.57
N ILE A 26 -11.06 16.04 -2.65
CA ILE A 26 -11.79 15.58 -1.46
C ILE A 26 -13.27 15.29 -1.80
N TYR A 27 -13.84 15.97 -2.80
CA TYR A 27 -15.25 15.84 -3.15
C TYR A 27 -15.74 14.39 -3.33
N PRO A 28 -15.06 13.49 -4.07
CA PRO A 28 -15.52 12.11 -4.21
C PRO A 28 -15.61 11.36 -2.87
N LEU A 29 -14.70 11.63 -1.94
CA LEU A 29 -14.73 11.02 -0.60
C LEU A 29 -15.90 11.55 0.24
N VAL A 30 -16.11 12.85 0.23
CA VAL A 30 -17.26 13.48 0.93
C VAL A 30 -18.58 12.98 0.35
N TRP A 31 -18.66 12.88 -0.99
CA TRP A 31 -19.82 12.32 -1.67
C TRP A 31 -20.05 10.86 -1.27
N MET A 32 -19.02 10.04 -1.26
CA MET A 32 -19.09 8.63 -0.87
C MET A 32 -19.60 8.48 0.57
N ILE A 33 -19.07 9.29 1.50
CA ILE A 33 -19.56 9.31 2.90
C ILE A 33 -21.04 9.70 2.95
N GLY A 34 -21.44 10.77 2.27
CA GLY A 34 -22.86 11.17 2.19
C GLY A 34 -23.76 10.10 1.57
N ALA A 35 -23.28 9.44 0.53
CA ALA A 35 -24.01 8.41 -0.20
C ALA A 35 -24.28 7.14 0.65
N THR A 36 -23.44 6.83 1.64
CA THR A 36 -23.72 5.71 2.56
C THR A 36 -24.94 5.89 3.44
N PHE A 37 -25.41 7.13 3.61
CA PHE A 37 -26.62 7.45 4.38
C PHE A 37 -27.87 7.56 3.49
N LYS A 38 -27.75 7.39 2.16
CA LYS A 38 -28.85 7.45 1.21
C LYS A 38 -29.47 6.08 0.98
N SER A 39 -30.75 6.08 0.59
CA SER A 39 -31.36 4.88 0.01
C SER A 39 -30.80 4.57 -1.37
N ASN A 40 -30.87 3.33 -1.82
CA ASN A 40 -30.38 2.92 -3.15
C ASN A 40 -30.98 3.77 -4.30
N ALA A 41 -32.27 4.13 -4.20
CA ALA A 41 -32.92 4.95 -5.21
C ALA A 41 -32.39 6.40 -5.22
N GLU A 42 -32.01 6.93 -4.05
CA GLU A 42 -31.57 8.32 -3.91
C GLU A 42 -30.09 8.46 -4.33
N ILE A 43 -29.25 7.42 -4.22
CA ILE A 43 -27.83 7.45 -4.62
C ILE A 43 -27.68 7.94 -6.07
N PHE A 44 -28.56 7.51 -6.97
CA PHE A 44 -28.51 7.86 -8.40
C PHE A 44 -29.35 9.08 -8.77
N SER A 45 -30.08 9.67 -7.84
CA SER A 45 -30.94 10.82 -8.11
C SER A 45 -30.19 12.15 -8.29
N GLY A 46 -28.91 12.21 -7.90
CA GLY A 46 -28.12 13.42 -8.02
C GLY A 46 -26.73 13.31 -7.34
N ILE A 47 -25.92 14.33 -7.61
CA ILE A 47 -24.52 14.41 -7.11
C ILE A 47 -24.40 15.01 -5.69
N GLY A 48 -25.52 15.45 -5.08
CA GLY A 48 -25.52 16.00 -3.72
C GLY A 48 -25.09 14.97 -2.68
N PHE A 49 -24.45 15.41 -1.60
CA PHE A 49 -24.05 14.55 -0.48
C PHE A 49 -25.02 14.58 0.70
N VAL A 50 -26.04 15.45 0.67
CA VAL A 50 -27.08 15.55 1.68
C VAL A 50 -28.30 14.73 1.24
N THR A 51 -28.90 14.01 2.18
CA THR A 51 -30.12 13.24 1.98
C THR A 51 -31.30 13.80 2.81
N ALA A 52 -32.51 13.71 2.28
CA ALA A 52 -33.72 14.09 3.00
C ALA A 52 -34.13 13.03 4.04
N SER A 53 -33.74 11.76 3.82
CA SER A 53 -34.14 10.63 4.68
C SER A 53 -32.90 9.78 5.01
N PRO A 54 -32.04 10.23 5.96
CA PRO A 54 -30.82 9.50 6.29
C PRO A 54 -31.13 8.12 6.88
N THR A 55 -30.40 7.11 6.41
CA THR A 55 -30.51 5.72 6.88
C THR A 55 -29.14 5.15 7.23
N LEU A 56 -29.07 4.30 8.25
CA LEU A 56 -27.89 3.53 8.60
C LEU A 56 -27.95 2.09 8.08
N GLN A 57 -29.00 1.78 7.27
CA GLN A 57 -29.25 0.41 6.83
C GLN A 57 -28.04 -0.17 6.07
N GLY A 58 -27.34 0.64 5.25
CA GLY A 58 -26.13 0.20 4.56
C GLY A 58 -25.02 -0.29 5.48
N TYR A 59 -24.83 0.38 6.62
CA TYR A 59 -23.86 -0.05 7.63
C TYR A 59 -24.32 -1.30 8.39
N VAL A 60 -25.59 -1.39 8.74
CA VAL A 60 -26.17 -2.58 9.37
C VAL A 60 -25.99 -3.78 8.44
N ASP A 61 -26.40 -3.63 7.18
CA ASP A 61 -26.27 -4.67 6.16
C ASP A 61 -24.79 -5.04 5.91
N ALA A 62 -23.88 -4.06 5.93
CA ALA A 62 -22.46 -4.27 5.77
C ALA A 62 -21.88 -5.17 6.88
N VAL A 63 -22.19 -4.87 8.13
CA VAL A 63 -21.64 -5.57 9.31
C VAL A 63 -22.31 -6.94 9.51
N THR A 64 -23.59 -7.07 9.17
CA THR A 64 -24.34 -8.32 9.30
C THR A 64 -24.23 -9.24 8.08
N SER A 65 -23.62 -8.75 6.98
CA SER A 65 -23.41 -9.55 5.76
C SER A 65 -22.60 -10.80 6.06
N ASN A 66 -23.16 -11.94 5.66
CA ASN A 66 -22.47 -13.23 5.71
C ASN A 66 -22.75 -13.95 4.38
N TYR A 67 -21.68 -14.18 3.60
CA TYR A 67 -21.78 -14.80 2.29
C TYR A 67 -21.61 -16.31 2.40
N GLY A 68 -22.67 -17.04 2.06
CA GLY A 68 -22.65 -18.50 2.07
C GLY A 68 -22.57 -19.13 3.47
N GLY A 69 -22.75 -18.35 4.54
CA GLY A 69 -22.58 -18.81 5.92
C GLY A 69 -21.11 -18.92 6.37
N ASP A 70 -20.16 -18.70 5.48
CA ASP A 70 -18.74 -19.03 5.69
C ASP A 70 -17.87 -17.81 6.02
N ILE A 71 -18.27 -16.59 5.62
CA ILE A 71 -17.45 -15.40 5.75
C ILE A 71 -18.27 -14.16 6.11
N ASP A 72 -17.85 -13.48 7.16
CA ASP A 72 -18.30 -12.16 7.60
C ASP A 72 -17.18 -11.11 7.43
N ILE A 73 -17.50 -9.84 7.68
CA ILE A 73 -16.58 -8.72 7.54
C ILE A 73 -15.34 -8.87 8.45
N TRP A 74 -15.51 -9.37 9.67
CA TRP A 74 -14.42 -9.51 10.64
C TRP A 74 -13.43 -10.58 10.19
N ARG A 75 -13.95 -11.69 9.66
CA ARG A 75 -13.11 -12.74 9.08
C ARG A 75 -12.39 -12.25 7.83
N ALA A 76 -13.04 -11.46 7.00
CA ALA A 76 -12.42 -10.85 5.84
C ALA A 76 -11.25 -9.92 6.22
N PHE A 77 -11.38 -9.12 7.29
CA PHE A 77 -10.29 -8.34 7.85
C PHE A 77 -9.14 -9.22 8.37
N LEU A 78 -9.43 -10.23 9.19
CA LEU A 78 -8.41 -11.15 9.69
C LEU A 78 -7.67 -11.86 8.56
N ASN A 79 -8.39 -12.31 7.54
CA ASN A 79 -7.80 -12.91 6.34
C ASN A 79 -6.87 -11.93 5.63
N THR A 80 -7.27 -10.65 5.49
CA THR A 80 -6.43 -9.61 4.86
C THR A 80 -5.13 -9.42 5.63
N TYR A 81 -5.21 -9.16 6.94
CA TYR A 81 -4.02 -8.85 7.72
C TYR A 81 -3.14 -10.07 7.99
N SER A 82 -3.66 -11.27 7.88
CA SER A 82 -2.89 -12.51 8.02
C SER A 82 -1.80 -12.67 6.95
N TYR A 83 -1.98 -12.10 5.75
CA TYR A 83 -0.94 -12.09 4.72
C TYR A 83 -0.30 -10.72 4.51
N VAL A 84 -1.03 -9.63 4.71
CA VAL A 84 -0.51 -8.27 4.52
C VAL A 84 0.63 -7.98 5.50
N LEU A 85 0.46 -8.30 6.78
CA LEU A 85 1.49 -8.02 7.78
C LEU A 85 2.79 -8.78 7.52
N PRO A 86 2.79 -10.11 7.30
CA PRO A 86 4.00 -10.82 6.86
C PRO A 86 4.60 -10.23 5.58
N LYS A 87 3.76 -9.93 4.58
CA LYS A 87 4.22 -9.34 3.31
C LYS A 87 4.99 -8.05 3.53
N VAL A 88 4.46 -7.13 4.35
CA VAL A 88 5.13 -5.85 4.68
C VAL A 88 6.47 -6.08 5.37
N VAL A 89 6.48 -6.91 6.43
CA VAL A 89 7.69 -7.17 7.20
C VAL A 89 8.79 -7.77 6.33
N PHE A 90 8.46 -8.80 5.56
CA PHE A 90 9.45 -9.47 4.73
C PHE A 90 9.89 -8.63 3.53
N THR A 91 9.00 -7.81 2.95
CA THR A 91 9.40 -6.84 1.93
C THR A 91 10.43 -5.86 2.46
N VAL A 92 10.19 -5.26 3.63
CA VAL A 92 11.14 -4.30 4.22
C VAL A 92 12.49 -4.96 4.50
N ILE A 93 12.49 -6.12 5.18
CA ILE A 93 13.72 -6.82 5.55
C ILE A 93 14.51 -7.23 4.30
N SER A 94 13.87 -7.91 3.36
CA SER A 94 14.55 -8.42 2.16
C SER A 94 15.04 -7.28 1.26
N SER A 95 14.25 -6.22 1.10
CA SER A 95 14.62 -5.05 0.29
C SER A 95 15.80 -4.30 0.91
N VAL A 96 15.85 -4.17 2.24
CA VAL A 96 16.99 -3.55 2.96
C VAL A 96 18.26 -4.35 2.72
N VAL A 97 18.21 -5.67 2.88
CA VAL A 97 19.37 -6.54 2.70
C VAL A 97 19.88 -6.49 1.25
N ALA A 98 18.96 -6.58 0.28
CA ALA A 98 19.32 -6.47 -1.13
C ALA A 98 19.88 -5.09 -1.48
N ALA A 99 19.23 -4.02 -0.99
CA ALA A 99 19.69 -2.65 -1.21
C ALA A 99 21.07 -2.39 -0.60
N TYR A 100 21.33 -2.94 0.58
CA TYR A 100 22.66 -2.85 1.21
C TYR A 100 23.72 -3.54 0.36
N GLY A 101 23.41 -4.71 -0.18
CA GLY A 101 24.30 -5.42 -1.13
C GLY A 101 24.61 -4.58 -2.37
N PHE A 102 23.59 -3.98 -2.98
CA PHE A 102 23.78 -3.13 -4.18
C PHE A 102 24.36 -1.75 -3.90
N SER A 103 24.23 -1.21 -2.71
CA SER A 103 24.78 0.12 -2.40
C SER A 103 26.22 0.07 -1.90
N ARG A 104 26.54 -0.85 -1.00
CA ARG A 104 27.79 -0.85 -0.23
C ARG A 104 28.86 -1.82 -0.73
N PHE A 105 28.48 -2.94 -1.32
CA PHE A 105 29.43 -3.92 -1.80
C PHE A 105 29.80 -3.77 -3.27
N GLN A 106 31.03 -4.14 -3.61
CA GLN A 106 31.50 -4.28 -4.99
C GLN A 106 31.65 -5.75 -5.32
N PHE A 107 30.99 -6.24 -6.35
CA PHE A 107 31.05 -7.61 -6.82
C PHE A 107 30.94 -7.68 -8.35
N ARG A 108 31.45 -8.78 -8.94
CA ARG A 108 31.37 -8.97 -10.41
C ARG A 108 29.94 -9.07 -10.86
N GLY A 109 29.59 -8.30 -11.89
CA GLY A 109 28.23 -8.29 -12.45
C GLY A 109 27.21 -7.41 -11.72
N LYS A 110 27.62 -6.65 -10.68
CA LYS A 110 26.74 -5.75 -9.91
C LYS A 110 25.84 -4.87 -10.79
N ASN A 111 26.45 -4.16 -11.75
CA ASN A 111 25.71 -3.25 -12.62
C ASN A 111 24.75 -3.98 -13.56
N LEU A 112 25.15 -5.16 -14.06
CA LEU A 112 24.28 -5.99 -14.90
C LEU A 112 23.08 -6.50 -14.09
N LEU A 113 23.30 -7.07 -12.92
CA LEU A 113 22.23 -7.58 -12.05
C LEU A 113 21.30 -6.45 -11.61
N PHE A 114 21.85 -5.28 -11.26
CA PHE A 114 21.03 -4.11 -10.92
C PHE A 114 20.22 -3.62 -12.11
N GLY A 115 20.80 -3.61 -13.31
CA GLY A 115 20.08 -3.27 -14.55
C GLY A 115 18.96 -4.25 -14.87
N ILE A 116 19.20 -5.57 -14.74
CA ILE A 116 18.18 -6.61 -14.92
C ILE A 116 17.04 -6.41 -13.89
N MET A 117 17.39 -6.21 -12.62
CA MET A 117 16.42 -5.94 -11.56
C MET A 117 15.53 -4.74 -11.90
N ILE A 118 16.11 -3.60 -12.32
CA ILE A 118 15.32 -2.43 -12.73
C ILE A 118 14.45 -2.74 -13.94
N SER A 119 14.95 -3.53 -14.90
CA SER A 119 14.18 -3.90 -16.10
C SER A 119 12.90 -4.64 -15.75
N THR A 120 12.84 -5.37 -14.63
CA THR A 120 11.62 -6.05 -14.18
C THR A 120 10.50 -5.08 -13.79
N LEU A 121 10.80 -3.82 -13.44
CA LEU A 121 9.77 -2.80 -13.17
C LEU A 121 8.92 -2.45 -14.39
N PHE A 122 9.44 -2.67 -15.59
CA PHE A 122 8.72 -2.40 -16.84
C PHE A 122 7.89 -3.58 -17.34
N LEU A 123 7.98 -4.75 -16.67
CA LEU A 123 7.19 -5.92 -17.03
C LEU A 123 5.75 -5.75 -16.49
N PRO A 124 4.74 -5.81 -17.39
CA PRO A 124 3.35 -5.77 -16.93
C PRO A 124 3.03 -6.98 -16.05
N GLN A 125 2.57 -6.75 -14.82
CA GLN A 125 2.24 -7.81 -13.87
C GLN A 125 1.25 -8.84 -14.43
N VAL A 126 0.30 -8.38 -15.25
CA VAL A 126 -0.72 -9.24 -15.85
C VAL A 126 -0.11 -10.37 -16.70
N VAL A 127 1.01 -10.11 -17.39
CA VAL A 127 1.72 -11.11 -18.20
C VAL A 127 2.31 -12.22 -17.32
N LEU A 128 2.71 -11.86 -16.09
CA LEU A 128 3.32 -12.80 -15.15
C LEU A 128 2.30 -13.63 -14.38
N ASN A 129 1.02 -13.25 -14.36
CA ASN A 129 -0.01 -13.92 -13.56
C ASN A 129 -0.15 -15.42 -13.90
N VAL A 130 -0.18 -15.78 -15.19
CA VAL A 130 -0.34 -17.19 -15.61
C VAL A 130 0.89 -18.02 -15.26
N PRO A 131 2.13 -17.63 -15.63
CA PRO A 131 3.32 -18.37 -15.21
C PRO A 131 3.46 -18.51 -13.69
N GLN A 132 3.16 -17.45 -12.93
CA GLN A 132 3.21 -17.48 -11.46
C GLN A 132 2.15 -18.43 -10.89
N TYR A 133 0.93 -18.42 -11.43
CA TYR A 133 -0.12 -19.34 -11.00
C TYR A 133 0.30 -20.80 -11.21
N LEU A 134 0.83 -21.14 -12.38
CA LEU A 134 1.29 -22.50 -12.68
C LEU A 134 2.42 -22.94 -11.73
N MET A 135 3.38 -22.06 -11.49
CA MET A 135 4.47 -22.30 -10.55
C MET A 135 3.95 -22.54 -9.12
N TYR A 136 3.08 -21.65 -8.60
CA TYR A 136 2.54 -21.82 -7.25
C TYR A 136 1.61 -23.02 -7.12
N ASN A 137 0.90 -23.38 -8.20
CA ASN A 137 0.12 -24.60 -8.24
C ASN A 137 1.01 -25.85 -8.14
N THR A 138 2.14 -25.88 -8.86
CA THR A 138 3.13 -26.95 -8.77
C THR A 138 3.70 -27.10 -7.36
N PHE A 139 3.88 -25.97 -6.65
CA PHE A 139 4.34 -25.97 -5.25
C PHE A 139 3.25 -26.35 -4.25
N GLY A 140 1.99 -26.53 -4.67
CA GLY A 140 0.85 -26.78 -3.78
C GLY A 140 0.50 -25.56 -2.91
N TRP A 141 0.84 -24.35 -3.35
CA TRP A 141 0.60 -23.12 -2.59
C TRP A 141 -0.78 -22.52 -2.84
N ILE A 142 -1.43 -22.88 -3.95
CA ILE A 142 -2.77 -22.37 -4.27
C ILE A 142 -3.75 -22.75 -3.17
N ASN A 143 -4.57 -21.81 -2.77
CA ASN A 143 -5.55 -21.95 -1.70
C ASN A 143 -4.96 -22.43 -0.35
N SER A 144 -3.66 -22.15 -0.10
CA SER A 144 -3.01 -22.52 1.17
C SER A 144 -3.66 -21.84 2.36
N LYS A 145 -3.58 -22.48 3.54
CA LYS A 145 -4.07 -21.90 4.81
C LYS A 145 -3.35 -20.59 5.17
N TRP A 146 -2.09 -20.46 4.76
CA TRP A 146 -1.18 -19.37 5.14
C TRP A 146 -1.01 -18.34 4.04
N TYR A 147 -1.80 -18.38 2.94
CA TYR A 147 -1.71 -17.44 1.82
C TYR A 147 -0.29 -17.35 1.21
N LEU A 148 0.43 -18.46 1.13
CA LEU A 148 1.84 -18.52 0.74
C LEU A 148 2.16 -17.74 -0.55
N PRO A 149 1.37 -17.83 -1.64
CA PRO A 149 1.66 -17.08 -2.86
C PRO A 149 1.68 -15.56 -2.66
N LEU A 150 0.95 -15.04 -1.67
CA LEU A 150 0.78 -13.60 -1.49
C LEU A 150 1.93 -12.94 -0.73
N TRP A 151 2.71 -13.68 0.07
CA TRP A 151 3.76 -13.07 0.88
C TRP A 151 5.13 -13.78 0.81
N VAL A 152 5.20 -15.11 0.57
CA VAL A 152 6.49 -15.83 0.55
C VAL A 152 7.46 -15.29 -0.49
N PRO A 153 7.04 -14.91 -1.72
CA PRO A 153 7.95 -14.34 -2.70
C PRO A 153 8.71 -13.12 -2.18
N THR A 154 8.11 -12.31 -1.29
CA THR A 154 8.74 -11.10 -0.77
C THR A 154 9.96 -11.37 0.11
N LEU A 155 10.15 -12.60 0.61
CA LEU A 155 11.38 -13.02 1.29
C LEU A 155 12.63 -12.89 0.39
N PHE A 156 12.45 -12.92 -0.93
CA PHE A 156 13.52 -12.93 -1.92
C PHE A 156 13.68 -11.57 -2.62
N ALA A 157 13.27 -10.48 -1.98
CA ALA A 157 13.37 -9.12 -2.50
C ALA A 157 12.70 -8.94 -3.89
N THR A 158 11.59 -9.63 -4.13
CA THR A 158 10.85 -9.56 -5.41
C THR A 158 10.16 -8.22 -5.64
N GLU A 159 9.99 -7.42 -4.59
CA GLU A 159 9.43 -6.07 -4.67
C GLU A 159 10.52 -5.07 -5.11
N THR A 160 10.90 -5.14 -6.37
CA THR A 160 12.04 -4.41 -6.98
C THR A 160 11.96 -2.90 -6.76
N TYR A 161 10.76 -2.32 -6.73
CA TYR A 161 10.57 -0.89 -6.48
C TYR A 161 11.19 -0.46 -5.14
N PHE A 162 10.97 -1.22 -4.07
CA PHE A 162 11.49 -0.88 -2.75
C PHE A 162 12.99 -1.11 -2.66
N VAL A 163 13.51 -2.14 -3.31
CA VAL A 163 14.97 -2.33 -3.40
C VAL A 163 15.60 -1.13 -4.08
N TYR A 164 15.07 -0.69 -5.23
CA TYR A 164 15.57 0.48 -5.94
C TYR A 164 15.50 1.75 -5.08
N GLN A 165 14.34 2.02 -4.46
CA GLN A 165 14.15 3.18 -3.58
C GLN A 165 15.20 3.21 -2.46
N LEU A 166 15.36 2.10 -1.75
CA LEU A 166 16.31 2.01 -0.64
C LEU A 166 17.77 2.13 -1.12
N VAL A 167 18.12 1.61 -2.30
CA VAL A 167 19.46 1.82 -2.90
C VAL A 167 19.72 3.31 -3.10
N GLN A 168 18.77 4.09 -3.61
CA GLN A 168 18.94 5.53 -3.83
C GLN A 168 19.19 6.25 -2.49
N PHE A 169 18.41 5.93 -1.45
CA PHE A 169 18.63 6.51 -0.12
C PHE A 169 19.96 6.12 0.49
N MET A 170 20.35 4.83 0.43
CA MET A 170 21.62 4.36 0.95
C MET A 170 22.82 5.03 0.27
N ARG A 171 22.73 5.30 -1.03
CA ARG A 171 23.78 6.03 -1.76
C ARG A 171 23.95 7.48 -1.30
N SER A 172 22.95 8.07 -0.67
CA SER A 172 23.05 9.41 -0.12
C SER A 172 23.75 9.47 1.25
N ILE A 173 23.92 8.34 1.92
CA ILE A 173 24.64 8.22 3.19
C ILE A 173 26.13 8.10 2.89
N PRO A 174 27.01 8.97 3.47
CA PRO A 174 28.45 8.92 3.25
C PRO A 174 29.05 7.56 3.61
N HIS A 175 29.99 7.09 2.78
CA HIS A 175 30.71 5.82 3.03
C HIS A 175 31.65 5.90 4.23
N ASP A 176 32.13 7.09 4.57
CA ASP A 176 33.04 7.33 5.69
C ASP A 176 32.47 6.81 7.03
N LEU A 177 31.14 6.78 7.17
CA LEU A 177 30.49 6.20 8.35
C LEU A 177 30.68 4.68 8.45
N ASP A 178 30.65 4.00 7.31
CA ASP A 178 30.87 2.55 7.25
C ASP A 178 32.33 2.23 7.54
N GLU A 179 33.28 3.05 7.01
CA GLU A 179 34.72 2.90 7.22
C GLU A 179 35.09 3.16 8.68
N ALA A 180 34.60 4.22 9.29
CA ALA A 180 34.80 4.52 10.71
C ALA A 180 34.31 3.37 11.60
N ALA A 181 33.11 2.86 11.33
CA ALA A 181 32.55 1.74 12.08
C ALA A 181 33.33 0.43 11.88
N ALA A 182 33.90 0.23 10.69
CA ALA A 182 34.77 -0.93 10.42
C ALA A 182 36.08 -0.84 11.20
N ILE A 183 36.66 0.36 11.33
CA ILE A 183 37.85 0.61 12.17
C ILE A 183 37.53 0.31 13.64
N ASP A 184 36.31 0.64 14.11
CA ASP A 184 35.80 0.30 15.45
C ASP A 184 35.46 -1.19 15.63
N GLY A 185 35.79 -2.05 14.65
CA GLY A 185 35.56 -3.50 14.71
C GLY A 185 34.13 -3.94 14.44
N CYS A 186 33.28 -3.09 13.84
CA CYS A 186 31.98 -3.50 13.45
C CYS A 186 31.97 -4.31 12.15
N GLY A 187 31.39 -5.50 12.17
CA GLY A 187 31.10 -6.26 10.93
C GLY A 187 29.93 -5.68 10.14
N SER A 188 29.83 -6.01 8.84
CA SER A 188 28.86 -5.46 7.91
C SER A 188 27.40 -5.56 8.37
N VAL A 189 27.00 -6.66 9.01
CA VAL A 189 25.64 -6.83 9.56
C VAL A 189 25.38 -5.83 10.69
N LYS A 190 26.39 -5.60 11.57
CA LYS A 190 26.30 -4.66 12.67
C LYS A 190 26.21 -3.21 12.16
N ILE A 191 26.96 -2.89 11.12
CA ILE A 191 26.90 -1.60 10.42
C ILE A 191 25.49 -1.39 9.85
N LEU A 192 24.96 -2.40 9.16
CA LEU A 192 23.61 -2.32 8.58
C LEU A 192 22.56 -1.99 9.63
N TYR A 193 22.44 -2.78 10.71
CA TYR A 193 21.31 -2.59 11.63
C TYR A 193 21.53 -1.49 12.68
N LYS A 194 22.78 -1.15 13.05
CA LYS A 194 23.08 -0.13 14.07
C LYS A 194 23.30 1.28 13.50
N ILE A 195 23.74 1.39 12.26
CA ILE A 195 24.10 2.68 11.65
C ILE A 195 23.17 2.99 10.46
N ILE A 196 23.14 2.09 9.47
CA ILE A 196 22.43 2.36 8.22
C ILE A 196 20.90 2.34 8.43
N CYS A 197 20.33 1.30 9.07
CA CYS A 197 18.88 1.22 9.28
C CYS A 197 18.29 2.38 10.09
N PRO A 198 18.90 2.85 11.20
CA PRO A 198 18.43 4.05 11.90
C PRO A 198 18.44 5.30 11.01
N MET A 199 19.46 5.49 10.18
CA MET A 199 19.53 6.62 9.24
C MET A 199 18.52 6.51 8.10
N LEU A 200 18.13 5.30 7.72
CA LEU A 200 17.10 5.01 6.72
C LEU A 200 15.69 4.98 7.31
N SER A 201 15.51 5.18 8.62
CA SER A 201 14.22 5.01 9.29
C SER A 201 13.05 5.66 8.54
N PRO A 202 13.13 6.93 8.08
CA PRO A 202 12.02 7.53 7.33
C PRO A 202 11.70 6.79 6.02
N SER A 203 12.73 6.33 5.31
CA SER A 203 12.56 5.57 4.05
C SER A 203 12.01 4.17 4.29
N LEU A 204 12.36 3.55 5.42
CA LEU A 204 11.83 2.24 5.83
C LEU A 204 10.35 2.35 6.18
N VAL A 205 9.96 3.42 6.89
CA VAL A 205 8.54 3.70 7.19
C VAL A 205 7.76 3.94 5.89
N ALA A 206 8.31 4.71 4.96
CA ALA A 206 7.69 4.93 3.66
C ALA A 206 7.52 3.62 2.87
N CYS A 207 8.56 2.77 2.83
CA CYS A 207 8.50 1.44 2.22
C CYS A 207 7.40 0.58 2.86
N ALA A 208 7.36 0.50 4.19
CA ALA A 208 6.36 -0.28 4.93
C ALA A 208 4.94 0.23 4.67
N LEU A 209 4.75 1.56 4.67
CA LEU A 209 3.45 2.19 4.43
C LEU A 209 2.93 1.93 3.02
N PHE A 210 3.77 2.13 2.00
CA PHE A 210 3.38 1.84 0.62
C PHE A 210 3.05 0.36 0.42
N GLN A 211 3.91 -0.54 0.91
CA GLN A 211 3.66 -1.98 0.80
C GLN A 211 2.37 -2.38 1.51
N PHE A 212 2.10 -1.81 2.68
CA PHE A 212 0.86 -2.03 3.42
C PHE A 212 -0.36 -1.58 2.58
N MET A 213 -0.35 -0.35 2.08
CA MET A 213 -1.46 0.20 1.29
C MET A 213 -1.68 -0.60 -0.01
N TRP A 214 -0.61 -0.95 -0.73
CA TRP A 214 -0.72 -1.75 -1.96
C TRP A 214 -1.25 -3.14 -1.69
N SER A 215 -0.79 -3.78 -0.62
CA SER A 215 -1.24 -5.13 -0.26
C SER A 215 -2.67 -5.19 0.23
N CYS A 216 -3.14 -4.18 0.98
CA CYS A 216 -4.54 -4.08 1.40
C CYS A 216 -5.49 -3.89 0.21
N ASN A 217 -5.03 -3.21 -0.85
CA ASN A 217 -5.82 -2.95 -2.06
C ASN A 217 -5.59 -4.00 -3.16
N ASP A 218 -4.75 -5.00 -2.93
CA ASP A 218 -4.54 -6.08 -3.89
C ASP A 218 -5.82 -6.92 -4.03
N PHE A 219 -6.36 -6.90 -5.22
CA PHE A 219 -7.52 -7.69 -5.60
C PHE A 219 -7.12 -8.91 -6.44
N MET A 220 -6.16 -8.72 -7.36
CA MET A 220 -5.82 -9.73 -8.35
C MET A 220 -5.11 -10.94 -7.74
N GLY A 221 -4.17 -10.70 -6.82
CA GLY A 221 -3.46 -11.78 -6.13
C GLY A 221 -4.42 -12.71 -5.37
N PRO A 222 -5.24 -12.19 -4.44
CA PRO A 222 -6.26 -13.01 -3.79
C PRO A 222 -7.25 -13.68 -4.75
N LEU A 223 -7.68 -13.01 -5.80
CA LEU A 223 -8.60 -13.58 -6.81
C LEU A 223 -8.00 -14.82 -7.49
N LEU A 224 -6.70 -14.79 -7.78
CA LEU A 224 -6.01 -15.90 -8.45
C LEU A 224 -5.68 -17.06 -7.50
N TYR A 225 -5.27 -16.74 -6.26
CA TYR A 225 -4.63 -17.73 -5.40
C TYR A 225 -5.50 -18.22 -4.24
N VAL A 226 -6.65 -17.56 -3.95
CA VAL A 226 -7.56 -17.93 -2.87
C VAL A 226 -8.89 -18.41 -3.46
N GLN A 227 -9.24 -19.66 -3.26
CA GLN A 227 -10.40 -20.30 -3.89
C GLN A 227 -11.53 -20.59 -2.89
N THR A 228 -11.25 -20.65 -1.60
CA THR A 228 -12.23 -20.99 -0.57
C THR A 228 -12.87 -19.72 -0.02
N PRO A 229 -14.22 -19.56 -0.04
CA PRO A 229 -14.91 -18.36 0.45
C PRO A 229 -14.53 -17.95 1.86
N SER A 230 -14.42 -18.88 2.80
CA SER A 230 -14.03 -18.58 4.18
C SER A 230 -12.63 -17.97 4.37
N LYS A 231 -11.81 -17.99 3.29
CA LYS A 231 -10.46 -17.40 3.25
C LYS A 231 -10.40 -16.09 2.48
N TYR A 232 -11.50 -15.60 1.93
CA TYR A 232 -11.47 -14.38 1.13
C TYR A 232 -11.05 -13.17 1.96
N PRO A 233 -10.09 -12.36 1.49
CA PRO A 233 -9.76 -11.10 2.11
C PRO A 233 -10.79 -10.02 1.77
N MET A 234 -10.65 -8.85 2.40
CA MET A 234 -11.60 -7.74 2.32
C MET A 234 -11.83 -7.26 0.89
N SER A 235 -10.80 -7.24 0.03
CA SER A 235 -10.92 -6.87 -1.39
C SER A 235 -11.88 -7.78 -2.16
N ILE A 236 -11.84 -9.09 -1.93
CA ILE A 236 -12.77 -10.06 -2.53
C ILE A 236 -14.14 -9.97 -1.85
N PHE A 237 -14.19 -9.80 -0.53
CA PHE A 237 -15.44 -9.68 0.23
C PHE A 237 -16.29 -8.49 -0.25
N VAL A 238 -15.67 -7.32 -0.47
CA VAL A 238 -16.35 -6.15 -1.06
C VAL A 238 -16.84 -6.47 -2.47
N LYS A 239 -16.04 -7.18 -3.29
CA LYS A 239 -16.44 -7.58 -4.64
C LYS A 239 -17.65 -8.53 -4.62
N MET A 240 -17.70 -9.48 -3.70
CA MET A 240 -18.85 -10.40 -3.57
C MET A 240 -20.14 -9.65 -3.24
N SER A 241 -20.06 -8.51 -2.53
CA SER A 241 -21.23 -7.68 -2.25
C SER A 241 -21.81 -6.97 -3.48
N MET A 242 -21.09 -6.99 -4.60
CA MET A 242 -21.53 -6.45 -5.90
C MET A 242 -22.25 -7.49 -6.78
N ASP A 243 -22.37 -8.76 -6.34
CA ASP A 243 -23.02 -9.78 -7.14
C ASP A 243 -24.53 -9.51 -7.30
N ALA A 244 -24.97 -9.58 -8.54
CA ALA A 244 -26.27 -9.10 -9.00
C ALA A 244 -27.47 -9.99 -8.62
N ASP A 245 -27.24 -11.22 -8.18
CA ASP A 245 -28.32 -12.20 -7.91
C ASP A 245 -29.29 -11.75 -6.81
N ASN A 246 -28.87 -10.83 -5.93
CA ASN A 246 -29.71 -10.25 -4.87
C ASN A 246 -30.06 -8.76 -5.10
N GLY A 247 -29.83 -8.23 -6.31
CA GLY A 247 -29.94 -6.80 -6.60
C GLY A 247 -28.78 -6.00 -6.02
N PHE A 248 -28.36 -4.94 -6.74
CA PHE A 248 -27.29 -4.08 -6.27
C PHE A 248 -27.76 -3.26 -5.05
N ASN A 249 -27.23 -3.57 -3.86
CA ASN A 249 -27.39 -2.74 -2.68
C ASN A 249 -26.19 -1.77 -2.57
N TRP A 250 -26.27 -0.65 -3.28
CA TRP A 250 -25.19 0.33 -3.38
C TRP A 250 -24.84 0.97 -2.04
N ASN A 251 -25.83 1.21 -1.19
CA ASN A 251 -25.55 1.82 0.09
C ASN A 251 -24.73 0.87 1.00
N ARG A 252 -24.99 -0.45 0.95
CA ARG A 252 -24.19 -1.47 1.60
C ARG A 252 -22.77 -1.53 1.01
N ILE A 253 -22.63 -1.51 -0.33
CA ILE A 253 -21.33 -1.56 -1.01
C ILE A 253 -20.47 -0.36 -0.61
N LEU A 254 -21.04 0.84 -0.59
CA LEU A 254 -20.34 2.05 -0.19
C LEU A 254 -19.97 2.03 1.29
N ALA A 255 -20.86 1.53 2.17
CA ALA A 255 -20.56 1.36 3.59
C ALA A 255 -19.42 0.37 3.81
N LEU A 256 -19.44 -0.80 3.16
CA LEU A 256 -18.35 -1.78 3.19
C LEU A 256 -17.03 -1.17 2.70
N SER A 257 -17.06 -0.40 1.62
CA SER A 257 -15.87 0.26 1.07
C SER A 257 -15.30 1.28 2.06
N LEU A 258 -16.13 2.07 2.73
CA LEU A 258 -15.69 3.00 3.78
C LEU A 258 -15.10 2.26 4.98
N ILE A 259 -15.77 1.20 5.47
CA ILE A 259 -15.27 0.40 6.59
C ILE A 259 -13.92 -0.21 6.22
N SER A 260 -13.75 -0.70 5.00
CA SER A 260 -12.51 -1.35 4.55
C SER A 260 -11.30 -0.43 4.51
N ILE A 261 -11.50 0.88 4.28
CA ILE A 261 -10.41 1.86 4.20
C ILE A 261 -10.00 2.41 5.58
N ILE A 262 -10.86 2.30 6.62
CA ILE A 262 -10.58 2.88 7.95
C ILE A 262 -9.23 2.44 8.51
N PRO A 263 -8.87 1.13 8.57
CA PRO A 263 -7.58 0.75 9.12
C PRO A 263 -6.40 1.29 8.32
N GLN A 264 -6.55 1.42 6.99
CA GLN A 264 -5.51 2.00 6.13
C GLN A 264 -5.31 3.49 6.43
N LEU A 265 -6.41 4.25 6.64
CA LEU A 265 -6.35 5.65 7.05
C LEU A 265 -5.69 5.81 8.42
N VAL A 266 -6.04 4.95 9.40
CA VAL A 266 -5.42 4.98 10.73
C VAL A 266 -3.90 4.78 10.62
N VAL A 267 -3.46 3.75 9.90
CA VAL A 267 -2.02 3.49 9.69
C VAL A 267 -1.35 4.66 8.98
N PHE A 268 -1.98 5.23 7.95
CA PHE A 268 -1.46 6.40 7.25
C PHE A 268 -1.28 7.60 8.17
N PHE A 269 -2.32 7.99 8.93
CA PHE A 269 -2.23 9.13 9.85
C PHE A 269 -1.23 8.92 10.98
N CYS A 270 -1.02 7.68 11.43
CA CYS A 270 0.03 7.38 12.41
C CYS A 270 1.45 7.46 11.84
N ALA A 271 1.63 7.22 10.53
CA ALA A 271 2.93 7.15 9.88
C ALA A 271 3.26 8.40 9.03
N GLN A 272 2.32 9.35 8.84
CA GLN A 272 2.43 10.44 7.88
C GLN A 272 3.65 11.34 8.11
N ASP A 273 4.01 11.64 9.36
CA ASP A 273 5.14 12.53 9.66
C ASP A 273 6.46 11.89 9.22
N ALA A 274 6.69 10.63 9.59
CA ALA A 274 7.86 9.88 9.15
C ALA A 274 7.88 9.65 7.63
N PHE A 275 6.71 9.55 7.00
CA PHE A 275 6.56 9.43 5.55
C PHE A 275 6.98 10.71 4.82
N ILE A 276 6.55 11.89 5.31
CA ILE A 276 6.91 13.19 4.74
C ILE A 276 8.42 13.41 4.85
N ASP A 277 9.03 13.09 5.99
CA ASP A 277 10.46 13.18 6.20
C ASP A 277 11.23 12.23 5.26
N GLY A 278 10.71 11.03 5.04
CA GLY A 278 11.29 10.04 4.13
C GLY A 278 11.33 10.49 2.67
N ILE A 279 10.26 11.12 2.18
CA ILE A 279 10.20 11.64 0.80
C ILE A 279 11.07 12.88 0.65
N SER A 280 11.03 13.79 1.62
CA SER A 280 11.77 15.06 1.57
C SER A 280 13.27 14.86 1.62
N ALA A 281 13.78 13.89 2.38
CA ALA A 281 15.19 13.55 2.43
C ALA A 281 15.74 13.07 1.07
N GLY A 282 14.90 12.46 0.22
CA GLY A 282 15.24 12.08 -1.16
C GLY A 282 15.17 13.23 -2.17
N ALA A 283 14.36 14.25 -1.90
CA ALA A 283 14.08 15.35 -2.84
C ALA A 283 15.04 16.55 -2.71
N VAL A 284 15.77 16.70 -1.60
CA VAL A 284 16.61 17.89 -1.29
C VAL A 284 18.03 17.80 -1.88
N LYS A 285 18.27 17.06 -2.96
CA LYS A 285 19.52 17.12 -3.74
C LYS A 285 19.23 17.50 -5.19
N GLY A 286 18.72 18.71 -5.38
CA GLY A 286 18.73 19.46 -6.63
C GLY A 286 19.38 20.81 -6.40
#